data_1e84554170d71da45da249271ef87ad8
#
_entry.id   1e84554170d71da45da249271ef87ad8
#
_cell.length_a   1.000
_cell.length_b   1.000
_cell.length_c   1.000
_cell.angle_alpha   90.00
_cell.angle_beta   90.00
_cell.angle_gamma   90.00
#
_symmetry.space_group_name_H-M   'P 1'
#
loop_
_entity.id
_entity.type
_entity.pdbx_description
1 polymer ?
#
loop_
_entity_poly.entity_id
_entity_poly.type
_entity_poly.pdbx_seq_one_letter_code
_entity_poly.pdbx_strand_id
1 'polypeptide(L)'
;NFEGILFEMEDQRNWGDASYKIYSGSLLDPFPYLEKGGFNFSQTVKIDVENKKQRSFPSKNIVKIDHTTPYKFPKIGIKIDSLIIPDDNLINNFDYYYYLIDFTEDFINITSRSQNKVFLVALVDHINDPNDELKKIYNFVTENTINLDKILICPKIYLNSFQPAGEWPKTPELNEYYKIAKKIFSNSEIVSGMVTNFTELNRKRPKIFYDLVSFSFTPIVHDSSDFGVLNTPETIPYILKTLKNFSNSTNVHIGPISIGMHFNPYGESLVSNKNKIRLEMADSDPRHDQLFSLTWTLAIFIQSINKESKFFTFNS
;
A
#
# COMPACT_ATOMS: atom_id res chain seq x y z
N ASN A 1 -19.02 -23.36 12.67
CA ASN A 1 -19.96 -23.77 11.62
C ASN A 1 -20.95 -22.64 11.37
N PHE A 2 -21.30 -22.45 10.10
CA PHE A 2 -22.29 -21.47 9.65
C PHE A 2 -23.38 -22.23 8.90
N GLU A 3 -24.63 -21.91 9.17
CA GLU A 3 -25.80 -22.55 8.54
C GLU A 3 -26.81 -21.46 8.18
N GLY A 4 -27.42 -21.57 7.01
CA GLY A 4 -28.36 -20.61 6.45
C GLY A 4 -28.00 -20.22 5.02
N ILE A 5 -28.07 -18.93 4.66
CA ILE A 5 -27.61 -18.45 3.37
C ILE A 5 -26.07 -18.45 3.31
N LEU A 6 -25.52 -18.19 2.13
CA LEU A 6 -24.08 -18.15 1.93
C LEU A 6 -23.39 -17.14 2.86
N PHE A 7 -22.32 -17.58 3.49
CA PHE A 7 -21.42 -16.72 4.27
C PHE A 7 -20.10 -16.53 3.52
N GLU A 8 -19.62 -15.32 3.50
CA GLU A 8 -18.32 -14.98 2.93
C GLU A 8 -17.40 -14.37 3.99
N MET A 9 -16.18 -14.89 4.05
CA MET A 9 -15.17 -14.33 4.95
C MET A 9 -14.41 -13.22 4.25
N GLU A 10 -14.28 -12.08 4.91
CA GLU A 10 -13.41 -11.02 4.42
C GLU A 10 -11.96 -11.50 4.37
N ASP A 11 -11.28 -11.17 3.28
CA ASP A 11 -9.87 -11.45 3.17
C ASP A 11 -9.09 -10.52 4.11
N GLN A 12 -8.40 -11.10 5.10
CA GLN A 12 -7.58 -10.34 6.07
C GLN A 12 -6.49 -9.48 5.44
N ARG A 13 -6.17 -9.70 4.16
CA ARG A 13 -5.23 -8.88 3.40
C ARG A 13 -5.85 -7.58 2.89
N ASN A 14 -7.17 -7.44 3.03
CA ASN A 14 -7.89 -6.28 2.55
C ASN A 14 -7.43 -5.06 3.37
N TRP A 15 -6.81 -4.10 2.69
CA TRP A 15 -6.16 -2.92 3.27
C TRP A 15 -5.09 -3.19 4.33
N GLY A 16 -4.68 -4.43 4.53
CA GLY A 16 -3.57 -4.81 5.42
C GLY A 16 -3.86 -4.66 6.92
N ASP A 17 -5.10 -4.52 7.32
CA ASP A 17 -5.47 -4.20 8.70
C ASP A 17 -5.97 -5.38 9.54
N ALA A 18 -5.70 -6.61 9.14
CA ALA A 18 -6.00 -7.83 9.87
C ALA A 18 -7.42 -7.88 10.51
N SER A 19 -8.39 -7.16 9.95
CA SER A 19 -9.76 -7.19 10.43
C SER A 19 -10.47 -8.44 9.92
N TYR A 20 -10.98 -9.24 10.85
CA TYR A 20 -11.63 -10.52 10.54
C TYR A 20 -13.14 -10.35 10.58
N LYS A 21 -13.77 -10.27 9.41
CA LYS A 21 -15.22 -10.15 9.27
C LYS A 21 -15.78 -11.30 8.47
N ILE A 22 -17.01 -11.64 8.75
CA ILE A 22 -17.78 -12.64 8.01
C ILE A 22 -19.10 -12.00 7.62
N TYR A 23 -19.33 -11.93 6.32
CA TYR A 23 -20.56 -11.39 5.74
C TYR A 23 -21.58 -12.51 5.55
N SER A 24 -22.83 -12.16 5.75
CA SER A 24 -23.98 -13.01 5.47
C SER A 24 -24.64 -12.52 4.19
N GLY A 25 -24.69 -13.40 3.19
CA GLY A 25 -25.00 -13.09 1.80
C GLY A 25 -23.72 -12.80 0.97
N SER A 26 -23.76 -13.16 -0.29
CA SER A 26 -22.62 -12.95 -1.17
C SER A 26 -22.46 -11.47 -1.53
N LEU A 27 -21.22 -10.96 -1.45
CA LEU A 27 -20.88 -9.63 -1.93
C LEU A 27 -20.89 -9.52 -3.47
N LEU A 28 -21.03 -10.66 -4.17
CA LEU A 28 -21.15 -10.74 -5.63
C LEU A 28 -22.60 -10.75 -6.11
N ASP A 29 -23.55 -10.88 -5.19
CA ASP A 29 -24.96 -10.81 -5.53
C ASP A 29 -25.38 -9.37 -5.92
N PRO A 30 -26.44 -9.20 -6.73
CA PRO A 30 -26.91 -7.88 -7.09
C PRO A 30 -27.22 -7.03 -5.87
N PHE A 31 -26.78 -5.78 -5.87
CA PHE A 31 -26.94 -4.85 -4.75
C PHE A 31 -27.41 -3.46 -5.26
N PRO A 32 -28.42 -2.85 -4.65
CA PRO A 32 -29.28 -3.37 -3.59
C PRO A 32 -30.26 -4.44 -4.08
N TYR A 33 -30.66 -5.35 -3.22
CA TYR A 33 -31.69 -6.33 -3.53
C TYR A 33 -33.02 -5.95 -2.88
N LEU A 34 -34.12 -6.30 -3.56
CA LEU A 34 -35.47 -6.07 -3.07
C LEU A 34 -35.96 -7.29 -2.30
N GLU A 35 -36.24 -7.12 -1.01
CA GLU A 35 -36.95 -8.13 -0.24
C GLU A 35 -38.45 -8.06 -0.50
N LYS A 36 -39.04 -9.21 -0.84
CA LYS A 36 -40.50 -9.34 -0.89
C LYS A 36 -41.01 -9.53 0.53
N GLY A 37 -42.01 -8.75 0.92
CA GLY A 37 -42.62 -8.88 2.25
C GLY A 37 -43.01 -10.34 2.57
N GLY A 38 -42.73 -10.80 3.81
CA GLY A 38 -42.93 -12.16 4.25
C GLY A 38 -41.74 -13.08 4.09
N PHE A 39 -40.56 -12.59 3.74
CA PHE A 39 -39.35 -13.39 3.72
C PHE A 39 -38.90 -13.78 5.13
N ASN A 40 -38.84 -15.10 5.40
CA ASN A 40 -38.31 -15.64 6.66
C ASN A 40 -36.80 -15.89 6.50
N PHE A 41 -36.04 -15.29 7.37
CA PHE A 41 -34.60 -15.37 7.38
C PHE A 41 -34.16 -16.04 8.68
N SER A 42 -33.33 -17.07 8.57
CA SER A 42 -32.74 -17.76 9.72
C SER A 42 -31.28 -18.10 9.41
N GLN A 43 -30.40 -17.71 10.32
CA GLN A 43 -28.98 -18.04 10.26
C GLN A 43 -28.48 -18.49 11.61
N THR A 44 -27.58 -19.45 11.59
CA THR A 44 -26.97 -20.01 12.81
C THR A 44 -25.45 -19.92 12.70
N VAL A 45 -24.81 -19.39 13.74
CA VAL A 45 -23.37 -19.45 13.92
C VAL A 45 -23.06 -20.28 15.14
N LYS A 46 -22.37 -21.41 14.92
CA LYS A 46 -21.92 -22.29 16.01
C LYS A 46 -20.44 -22.16 16.21
N ILE A 47 -20.01 -21.72 17.39
CA ILE A 47 -18.61 -21.54 17.78
C ILE A 47 -18.26 -22.65 18.78
N ASP A 48 -17.39 -23.57 18.39
CA ASP A 48 -16.81 -24.59 19.25
C ASP A 48 -15.36 -24.18 19.57
N VAL A 49 -15.04 -24.03 20.83
CA VAL A 49 -13.70 -23.65 21.29
C VAL A 49 -12.96 -24.87 21.82
N GLU A 50 -11.95 -25.32 21.12
CA GLU A 50 -11.02 -26.32 21.62
C GLU A 50 -9.89 -25.64 22.43
N ASN A 51 -9.78 -25.98 23.71
CA ASN A 51 -8.63 -25.57 24.52
C ASN A 51 -7.39 -26.33 24.08
N LYS A 52 -6.67 -25.78 23.09
CA LYS A 52 -5.29 -26.21 22.82
C LYS A 52 -4.43 -25.72 23.98
N LYS A 53 -3.65 -26.64 24.59
CA LYS A 53 -2.70 -26.32 25.65
C LYS A 53 -1.96 -25.04 25.28
N GLN A 54 -2.05 -24.06 26.15
CA GLN A 54 -1.33 -22.81 26.02
C GLN A 54 0.15 -23.13 25.74
N ARG A 55 0.69 -22.67 24.63
CA ARG A 55 2.13 -22.75 24.39
C ARG A 55 2.79 -21.98 25.53
N SER A 56 3.49 -22.69 26.41
CA SER A 56 4.31 -22.04 27.42
C SER A 56 5.37 -21.24 26.67
N PHE A 57 5.26 -19.94 26.72
CA PHE A 57 6.36 -19.10 26.27
C PHE A 57 7.58 -19.40 27.15
N PRO A 58 8.76 -19.60 26.59
CA PRO A 58 9.95 -19.82 27.40
C PRO A 58 10.12 -18.65 28.36
N SER A 59 10.33 -18.95 29.63
CA SER A 59 10.44 -17.95 30.71
C SER A 59 11.64 -17.00 30.59
N LYS A 60 12.48 -17.17 29.57
CA LYS A 60 13.57 -16.30 29.18
C LYS A 60 13.47 -16.04 27.69
N ASN A 61 13.22 -14.78 27.33
CA ASN A 61 13.33 -14.31 25.95
C ASN A 61 14.83 -14.25 25.57
N ILE A 62 15.38 -15.37 25.13
CA ILE A 62 16.75 -15.40 24.63
C ILE A 62 16.66 -15.12 23.13
N VAL A 63 17.09 -13.97 22.72
CA VAL A 63 17.32 -13.66 21.30
C VAL A 63 18.67 -14.23 20.92
N LYS A 64 18.70 -15.23 20.05
CA LYS A 64 19.93 -15.71 19.44
C LYS A 64 20.16 -14.97 18.15
N ILE A 65 21.27 -14.26 18.05
CA ILE A 65 21.69 -13.61 16.81
C ILE A 65 22.50 -14.65 16.02
N ASP A 66 21.96 -15.05 14.87
CA ASP A 66 22.68 -15.91 13.93
C ASP A 66 23.40 -15.03 12.90
N HIS A 67 24.73 -15.12 12.89
CA HIS A 67 25.59 -14.39 11.94
C HIS A 67 25.95 -15.22 10.71
N THR A 68 25.46 -16.45 10.60
CA THR A 68 25.89 -17.41 9.58
C THR A 68 25.19 -17.27 8.25
N THR A 69 24.05 -16.60 8.20
CA THR A 69 23.28 -16.42 6.97
C THR A 69 23.16 -14.93 6.62
N PRO A 70 24.03 -14.40 5.75
CA PRO A 70 23.94 -13.01 5.34
C PRO A 70 22.69 -12.81 4.45
N TYR A 71 21.71 -12.09 4.94
CA TYR A 71 20.62 -11.59 4.10
C TYR A 71 21.05 -10.28 3.44
N LYS A 72 20.74 -10.13 2.16
CA LYS A 72 20.90 -8.83 1.50
C LYS A 72 19.87 -7.88 2.08
N PHE A 73 20.35 -6.82 2.73
CA PHE A 73 19.48 -5.80 3.28
C PHE A 73 18.71 -5.10 2.14
N PRO A 74 17.40 -4.91 2.23
CA PRO A 74 16.64 -4.22 1.20
C PRO A 74 17.04 -2.74 1.17
N LYS A 75 16.78 -2.08 0.05
CA LYS A 75 16.99 -0.65 -0.08
C LYS A 75 15.89 0.12 0.61
N ILE A 76 16.26 1.16 1.33
CA ILE A 76 15.36 2.00 2.11
C ILE A 76 15.29 3.40 1.50
N GLY A 77 14.08 3.84 1.21
CA GLY A 77 13.77 5.20 0.83
C GLY A 77 12.99 5.95 1.90
N ILE A 78 12.98 7.26 1.79
CA ILE A 78 12.15 8.14 2.60
C ILE A 78 11.22 8.95 1.69
N LYS A 79 9.94 9.03 2.07
CA LYS A 79 9.00 9.92 1.40
C LYS A 79 9.30 11.36 1.82
N ILE A 80 9.48 12.21 0.84
CA ILE A 80 9.71 13.64 1.04
C ILE A 80 8.41 14.37 0.67
N ASP A 81 7.86 15.10 1.62
CA ASP A 81 6.82 16.07 1.32
C ASP A 81 7.45 17.38 0.87
N SER A 82 6.90 17.99 -0.17
CA SER A 82 7.45 19.16 -0.86
C SER A 82 7.67 20.38 0.04
N LEU A 83 7.09 20.40 1.23
CA LEU A 83 7.14 21.50 2.19
C LEU A 83 8.17 21.32 3.32
N ILE A 84 8.71 20.14 3.50
CA ILE A 84 9.64 19.83 4.59
C ILE A 84 10.93 19.30 3.98
N ILE A 85 12.02 20.06 4.11
CA ILE A 85 13.37 19.58 3.78
C ILE A 85 13.93 18.97 5.07
N PRO A 86 14.04 17.64 5.16
CA PRO A 86 14.66 17.02 6.33
C PRO A 86 16.13 17.44 6.45
N ASP A 87 16.69 17.32 7.65
CA ASP A 87 18.10 17.59 7.91
C ASP A 87 19.00 16.75 6.97
N ASP A 88 19.95 17.39 6.30
CA ASP A 88 20.88 16.76 5.35
C ASP A 88 21.62 15.55 5.93
N ASN A 89 21.91 15.54 7.23
CA ASN A 89 22.59 14.43 7.88
C ASN A 89 21.71 13.17 8.03
N LEU A 90 20.40 13.32 8.15
CA LEU A 90 19.46 12.21 8.23
C LEU A 90 19.16 11.64 6.83
N ILE A 91 19.03 12.51 5.86
CA ILE A 91 18.63 12.17 4.48
C ILE A 91 19.69 11.32 3.78
N ASN A 92 20.97 11.60 4.00
CA ASN A 92 22.08 10.89 3.36
C ASN A 92 22.19 9.40 3.74
N ASN A 93 21.40 8.94 4.72
CA ASN A 93 21.34 7.54 5.13
C ASN A 93 20.33 6.69 4.32
N PHE A 94 19.55 7.30 3.44
CA PHE A 94 18.58 6.58 2.62
C PHE A 94 19.11 6.31 1.22
N ASP A 95 18.72 5.17 0.64
CA ASP A 95 19.14 4.75 -0.70
C ASP A 95 18.48 5.57 -1.81
N TYR A 96 17.31 6.13 -1.55
CA TYR A 96 16.55 6.95 -2.51
C TYR A 96 15.49 7.82 -1.81
N TYR A 97 15.05 8.87 -2.53
CA TYR A 97 13.93 9.72 -2.14
C TYR A 97 12.68 9.33 -2.89
N TYR A 98 11.58 9.26 -2.18
CA TYR A 98 10.27 8.99 -2.76
C TYR A 98 9.46 10.28 -2.82
N TYR A 99 9.06 10.67 -4.02
CA TYR A 99 8.18 11.81 -4.25
C TYR A 99 6.87 11.35 -4.85
N LEU A 100 5.75 11.81 -4.26
CA LEU A 100 4.44 11.72 -4.86
C LEU A 100 4.06 13.09 -5.40
N ILE A 101 3.84 13.16 -6.72
CA ILE A 101 3.52 14.40 -7.41
C ILE A 101 2.22 14.25 -8.17
N ASP A 102 1.34 15.21 -7.96
CA ASP A 102 0.09 15.34 -8.68
C ASP A 102 0.26 16.24 -9.90
N PHE A 103 0.38 15.62 -11.08
CA PHE A 103 0.51 16.33 -12.36
C PHE A 103 -0.82 16.83 -12.94
N THR A 104 -1.93 16.63 -12.21
CA THR A 104 -3.23 17.22 -12.56
C THR A 104 -3.40 18.64 -12.01
N GLU A 105 -2.49 19.08 -11.15
CA GLU A 105 -2.48 20.43 -10.55
C GLU A 105 -1.52 21.36 -11.31
N ASP A 106 -1.85 22.65 -11.33
CA ASP A 106 -1.09 23.66 -12.09
C ASP A 106 0.26 24.03 -11.44
N PHE A 107 0.42 23.79 -10.15
CA PHE A 107 1.63 24.14 -9.40
C PHE A 107 2.31 22.91 -8.82
N ILE A 108 3.46 22.58 -9.40
CA ILE A 108 4.34 21.53 -8.89
C ILE A 108 5.62 22.19 -8.40
N ASN A 109 5.85 22.16 -7.10
CA ASN A 109 7.08 22.67 -6.51
C ASN A 109 7.87 21.49 -5.91
N ILE A 110 9.08 21.27 -6.39
CA ILE A 110 10.01 20.33 -5.77
C ILE A 110 11.28 21.08 -5.40
N THR A 111 11.69 20.92 -4.17
CA THR A 111 13.05 21.27 -3.74
C THR A 111 13.95 20.05 -3.99
N SER A 112 14.33 19.81 -5.24
CA SER A 112 15.26 18.72 -5.56
C SER A 112 16.69 19.15 -5.28
N ARG A 113 17.39 18.41 -4.41
CA ARG A 113 18.85 18.45 -4.32
C ARG A 113 19.40 17.32 -5.18
N SER A 114 20.08 17.68 -6.23
CA SER A 114 20.31 16.97 -7.49
C SER A 114 21.14 15.67 -7.48
N GLN A 115 21.56 15.14 -6.35
CA GLN A 115 22.49 13.98 -6.36
C GLN A 115 21.85 12.65 -5.96
N ASN A 116 20.75 12.66 -5.22
CA ASN A 116 20.14 11.44 -4.72
C ASN A 116 19.19 10.82 -5.76
N LYS A 117 19.14 9.50 -5.75
CA LYS A 117 18.21 8.72 -6.57
C LYS A 117 16.78 9.02 -6.19
N VAL A 118 15.94 9.25 -7.18
CA VAL A 118 14.52 9.57 -6.99
C VAL A 118 13.65 8.41 -7.47
N PHE A 119 12.74 7.98 -6.61
CA PHE A 119 11.56 7.22 -6.99
C PHE A 119 10.39 8.19 -7.10
N LEU A 120 10.01 8.50 -8.31
CA LEU A 120 8.89 9.39 -8.61
C LEU A 120 7.60 8.60 -8.76
N VAL A 121 6.58 8.98 -8.02
CA VAL A 121 5.21 8.54 -8.23
C VAL A 121 4.42 9.70 -8.81
N ALA A 122 3.97 9.54 -10.04
CA ALA A 122 3.27 10.56 -10.79
C ALA A 122 1.77 10.24 -10.88
N LEU A 123 0.94 11.09 -10.28
CA LEU A 123 -0.50 11.07 -10.50
C LEU A 123 -0.81 11.85 -11.77
N VAL A 124 -1.58 11.23 -12.67
CA VAL A 124 -1.93 11.79 -13.99
C VAL A 124 -3.45 11.87 -14.16
N ASP A 125 -3.87 12.76 -15.05
CA ASP A 125 -5.27 12.82 -15.46
C ASP A 125 -5.59 11.61 -16.35
N HIS A 126 -6.69 10.94 -16.05
CA HIS A 126 -7.17 9.77 -16.77
C HIS A 126 -7.99 10.12 -18.04
N ILE A 127 -8.29 11.40 -18.24
CA ILE A 127 -9.07 11.88 -19.40
C ILE A 127 -8.14 12.22 -20.56
N ASN A 128 -6.92 12.66 -20.25
CA ASN A 128 -5.94 13.11 -21.25
C ASN A 128 -5.23 11.92 -21.94
N ASP A 129 -4.65 12.20 -23.10
CA ASP A 129 -3.81 11.22 -23.81
C ASP A 129 -2.58 10.86 -22.95
N PRO A 130 -2.28 9.57 -22.75
CA PRO A 130 -1.14 9.14 -21.95
C PRO A 130 0.22 9.69 -22.45
N ASN A 131 0.38 9.91 -23.76
CA ASN A 131 1.62 10.50 -24.29
C ASN A 131 1.79 11.95 -23.83
N ASP A 132 0.71 12.71 -23.77
CA ASP A 132 0.79 14.12 -23.36
C ASP A 132 1.04 14.23 -21.85
N GLU A 133 0.41 13.38 -21.05
CA GLU A 133 0.70 13.30 -19.61
C GLU A 133 2.17 12.92 -19.36
N LEU A 134 2.69 11.93 -20.06
CA LEU A 134 4.08 11.50 -19.89
C LEU A 134 5.11 12.51 -20.42
N LYS A 135 4.77 13.32 -21.43
CA LYS A 135 5.60 14.46 -21.85
C LYS A 135 5.70 15.53 -20.77
N LYS A 136 4.59 15.85 -20.09
CA LYS A 136 4.62 16.80 -18.95
C LYS A 136 5.60 16.31 -17.87
N ILE A 137 5.50 15.02 -17.51
CA ILE A 137 6.39 14.43 -16.51
C ILE A 137 7.86 14.47 -16.99
N TYR A 138 8.12 14.15 -18.25
CA TYR A 138 9.48 14.19 -18.83
C TYR A 138 10.08 15.60 -18.78
N ASN A 139 9.32 16.60 -19.19
CA ASN A 139 9.75 18.00 -19.15
C ASN A 139 10.07 18.41 -17.72
N PHE A 140 9.18 18.09 -16.78
CA PHE A 140 9.39 18.37 -15.37
C PHE A 140 10.67 17.72 -14.81
N VAL A 141 10.89 16.44 -15.08
CA VAL A 141 12.10 15.70 -14.66
C VAL A 141 13.37 16.34 -15.23
N THR A 142 13.31 16.76 -16.51
CA THR A 142 14.45 17.35 -17.22
C THR A 142 14.75 18.76 -16.74
N GLU A 143 13.74 19.62 -16.65
CA GLU A 143 13.87 21.01 -16.22
C GLU A 143 14.37 21.13 -14.77
N ASN A 144 13.94 20.21 -13.90
CA ASN A 144 14.39 20.18 -12.51
C ASN A 144 15.63 19.32 -12.27
N THR A 145 16.23 18.77 -13.32
CA THR A 145 17.48 17.97 -13.26
C THR A 145 17.37 16.81 -12.25
N ILE A 146 16.22 16.11 -12.25
CA ILE A 146 15.92 15.04 -11.30
C ILE A 146 16.69 13.77 -11.67
N ASN A 147 17.45 13.20 -10.71
CA ASN A 147 18.12 11.92 -10.88
C ASN A 147 17.10 10.76 -10.74
N LEU A 148 16.31 10.55 -11.79
CA LEU A 148 15.20 9.59 -11.80
C LEU A 148 15.70 8.14 -11.87
N ASP A 149 15.58 7.39 -10.77
CA ASP A 149 15.93 5.97 -10.68
C ASP A 149 14.71 5.08 -10.99
N LYS A 150 13.54 5.46 -10.47
CA LYS A 150 12.28 4.71 -10.62
C LYS A 150 11.10 5.63 -10.89
N ILE A 151 10.12 5.13 -11.65
CA ILE A 151 8.87 5.86 -11.88
C ILE A 151 7.65 4.93 -11.83
N LEU A 152 6.65 5.31 -11.04
CA LEU A 152 5.30 4.77 -11.05
C LEU A 152 4.34 5.83 -11.58
N ILE A 153 3.55 5.48 -12.58
CA ILE A 153 2.51 6.34 -13.12
C ILE A 153 1.15 5.76 -12.76
N CYS A 154 0.31 6.56 -12.15
CA CYS A 154 -1.00 6.15 -11.70
C CYS A 154 -2.05 7.21 -12.04
N PRO A 155 -3.13 6.87 -12.75
CA PRO A 155 -4.28 7.75 -12.88
C PRO A 155 -4.81 8.18 -11.51
N LYS A 156 -4.96 9.50 -11.28
CA LYS A 156 -5.40 10.06 -9.98
C LYS A 156 -6.73 9.44 -9.51
N ILE A 157 -7.63 9.09 -10.43
CA ILE A 157 -8.90 8.46 -10.11
C ILE A 157 -8.75 7.14 -9.33
N TYR A 158 -7.59 6.43 -9.46
CA TYR A 158 -7.31 5.18 -8.75
C TYR A 158 -6.80 5.37 -7.32
N LEU A 159 -6.74 6.62 -6.82
CA LEU A 159 -6.65 6.85 -5.38
C LEU A 159 -7.93 6.37 -4.67
N ASN A 160 -9.04 6.30 -5.39
CA ASN A 160 -10.29 5.72 -4.91
C ASN A 160 -10.32 4.21 -5.16
N SER A 161 -10.89 3.48 -4.23
CA SER A 161 -11.11 2.05 -4.36
C SER A 161 -12.44 1.77 -5.05
N PHE A 162 -12.43 0.92 -6.08
CA PHE A 162 -13.62 0.47 -6.78
C PHE A 162 -13.91 -0.98 -6.46
N GLN A 163 -15.18 -1.33 -6.31
CA GLN A 163 -15.57 -2.72 -6.06
C GLN A 163 -15.33 -3.57 -7.30
N PRO A 164 -14.90 -4.84 -7.16
CA PRO A 164 -14.59 -5.71 -8.29
C PRO A 164 -15.76 -5.87 -9.28
N ALA A 165 -16.99 -5.94 -8.79
CA ALA A 165 -18.23 -6.05 -9.58
C ALA A 165 -18.88 -4.70 -9.88
N GLY A 166 -18.30 -3.58 -9.42
CA GLY A 166 -18.82 -2.23 -9.65
C GLY A 166 -18.43 -1.65 -10.99
N GLU A 167 -18.93 -0.46 -11.28
CA GLU A 167 -18.48 0.30 -12.43
C GLU A 167 -17.09 0.87 -12.20
N TRP A 168 -16.18 0.60 -13.13
CA TRP A 168 -14.86 1.18 -13.14
C TRP A 168 -14.80 2.41 -14.04
N PRO A 169 -14.05 3.44 -13.66
CA PRO A 169 -13.91 4.63 -14.49
C PRO A 169 -13.29 4.27 -15.85
N LYS A 170 -13.73 4.94 -16.90
CA LYS A 170 -13.11 4.81 -18.22
C LYS A 170 -11.76 5.51 -18.20
N THR A 171 -10.70 4.71 -18.21
CA THR A 171 -9.32 5.17 -18.20
C THR A 171 -8.54 4.43 -19.28
N PRO A 172 -7.45 5.00 -19.81
CA PRO A 172 -6.46 4.20 -20.51
C PRO A 172 -5.98 3.04 -19.62
N GLU A 173 -5.60 1.94 -20.25
CA GLU A 173 -5.06 0.79 -19.52
C GLU A 173 -3.73 1.15 -18.85
N LEU A 174 -3.50 0.69 -17.61
CA LEU A 174 -2.23 0.95 -16.90
C LEU A 174 -1.01 0.57 -17.73
N ASN A 175 -1.09 -0.53 -18.48
CA ASN A 175 -0.01 -0.98 -19.34
C ASN A 175 0.31 -0.04 -20.50
N GLU A 176 -0.62 0.79 -20.90
CA GLU A 176 -0.38 1.83 -21.92
C GLU A 176 0.57 2.89 -21.37
N TYR A 177 0.30 3.42 -20.18
CA TYR A 177 1.21 4.33 -19.48
C TYR A 177 2.60 3.71 -19.29
N TYR A 178 2.67 2.46 -18.81
CA TYR A 178 3.96 1.80 -18.57
C TYR A 178 4.76 1.58 -19.86
N LYS A 179 4.10 1.23 -20.96
CA LYS A 179 4.72 1.03 -22.27
C LYS A 179 5.31 2.34 -22.81
N ILE A 180 4.60 3.46 -22.66
CA ILE A 180 5.06 4.77 -23.06
C ILE A 180 6.22 5.22 -22.15
N ALA A 181 6.05 5.04 -20.84
CA ALA A 181 7.10 5.36 -19.86
C ALA A 181 8.42 4.65 -20.14
N LYS A 182 8.36 3.35 -20.49
CA LYS A 182 9.57 2.56 -20.82
C LYS A 182 10.33 3.11 -22.02
N LYS A 183 9.64 3.75 -22.96
CA LYS A 183 10.27 4.41 -24.12
C LYS A 183 10.89 5.76 -23.76
N ILE A 184 10.20 6.55 -22.94
CA ILE A 184 10.59 7.91 -22.59
C ILE A 184 11.69 7.90 -21.51
N PHE A 185 11.53 7.07 -20.46
CA PHE A 185 12.44 6.95 -19.33
C PHE A 185 13.30 5.70 -19.44
N SER A 186 14.03 5.54 -20.55
CA SER A 186 14.79 4.33 -20.88
C SER A 186 15.84 3.93 -19.83
N ASN A 187 16.34 4.90 -19.06
CA ASN A 187 17.38 4.71 -18.03
C ASN A 187 16.80 4.49 -16.62
N SER A 188 15.46 4.49 -16.48
CA SER A 188 14.81 4.34 -15.20
C SER A 188 14.03 3.02 -15.12
N GLU A 189 13.89 2.45 -13.94
CA GLU A 189 13.02 1.30 -13.70
C GLU A 189 11.55 1.73 -13.77
N ILE A 190 10.75 1.03 -14.55
CA ILE A 190 9.31 1.25 -14.60
C ILE A 190 8.64 0.42 -13.51
N VAL A 191 7.94 1.09 -12.62
CA VAL A 191 7.24 0.46 -11.51
C VAL A 191 5.78 0.23 -11.89
N SER A 192 5.33 -1.00 -11.77
CA SER A 192 3.93 -1.39 -11.90
C SER A 192 3.28 -1.40 -10.52
N GLY A 193 2.03 -1.04 -10.41
CA GLY A 193 1.34 -1.14 -9.12
C GLY A 193 0.36 -0.02 -8.87
N MET A 194 0.10 0.20 -7.60
CA MET A 194 -0.78 1.26 -7.12
C MET A 194 -0.06 2.12 -6.09
N VAL A 195 -0.48 3.37 -6.02
CA VAL A 195 -0.04 4.33 -4.99
C VAL A 195 -0.68 4.02 -3.65
N THR A 196 -1.86 3.42 -3.70
CA THR A 196 -2.69 3.02 -2.57
C THR A 196 -2.31 1.64 -2.05
N ASN A 197 -3.18 1.00 -1.28
CA ASN A 197 -2.90 -0.27 -0.63
C ASN A 197 -2.93 -1.46 -1.61
N PHE A 198 -2.51 -2.61 -1.12
CA PHE A 198 -2.57 -3.86 -1.89
C PHE A 198 -3.98 -4.19 -2.39
N THR A 199 -5.03 -3.80 -1.69
CA THR A 199 -6.42 -4.01 -2.09
C THR A 199 -6.71 -3.43 -3.46
N GLU A 200 -6.32 -2.19 -3.72
CA GLU A 200 -6.55 -1.51 -4.99
C GLU A 200 -5.74 -2.16 -6.11
N LEU A 201 -4.47 -2.52 -5.83
CA LEU A 201 -3.66 -3.27 -6.77
C LEU A 201 -4.27 -4.64 -7.10
N ASN A 202 -4.79 -5.34 -6.10
CA ASN A 202 -5.41 -6.66 -6.27
C ASN A 202 -6.73 -6.59 -7.08
N ARG A 203 -7.46 -5.48 -6.97
CA ARG A 203 -8.69 -5.21 -7.70
C ARG A 203 -8.44 -4.73 -9.14
N LYS A 204 -7.39 -3.95 -9.37
CA LYS A 204 -7.01 -3.40 -10.69
C LYS A 204 -5.59 -3.84 -11.06
N ARG A 205 -5.44 -5.09 -11.39
CA ARG A 205 -4.14 -5.67 -11.75
C ARG A 205 -3.71 -5.19 -13.14
N PRO A 206 -2.46 -4.70 -13.31
CA PRO A 206 -1.88 -4.55 -14.64
C PRO A 206 -1.84 -5.89 -15.37
N LYS A 207 -2.01 -5.89 -16.69
CA LYS A 207 -1.90 -7.10 -17.53
C LYS A 207 -0.45 -7.57 -17.66
N ILE A 208 0.50 -6.64 -17.65
CA ILE A 208 1.93 -6.87 -17.73
C ILE A 208 2.59 -6.12 -16.58
N PHE A 209 3.45 -6.79 -15.87
CA PHE A 209 4.28 -6.22 -14.81
C PHE A 209 5.68 -5.95 -15.34
N TYR A 210 6.22 -4.81 -14.94
CA TYR A 210 7.57 -4.37 -15.31
C TYR A 210 8.58 -4.66 -14.18
N ASP A 211 9.61 -3.82 -14.07
CA ASP A 211 10.82 -4.10 -13.28
C ASP A 211 10.54 -4.28 -11.77
N LEU A 212 9.53 -3.60 -11.25
CA LEU A 212 9.18 -3.57 -9.83
C LEU A 212 7.67 -3.48 -9.65
N VAL A 213 7.13 -4.08 -8.58
CA VAL A 213 5.72 -3.93 -8.20
C VAL A 213 5.60 -3.19 -6.89
N SER A 214 4.72 -2.19 -6.81
CA SER A 214 4.58 -1.29 -5.66
C SER A 214 3.16 -1.22 -5.13
N PHE A 215 3.04 -1.11 -3.81
CA PHE A 215 1.83 -0.73 -3.08
C PHE A 215 2.20 -0.11 -1.73
N SER A 216 1.34 0.76 -1.18
CA SER A 216 1.53 1.31 0.16
C SER A 216 0.98 0.40 1.26
N PHE A 217 1.35 0.68 2.51
CA PHE A 217 0.90 -0.11 3.65
C PHE A 217 0.60 0.75 4.87
N THR A 218 -0.64 0.66 5.36
CA THR A 218 -1.12 1.32 6.58
C THR A 218 -2.07 0.39 7.33
N PRO A 219 -2.08 0.40 8.68
CA PRO A 219 -2.84 -0.58 9.46
C PRO A 219 -4.20 -0.09 9.95
N ILE A 220 -4.54 1.21 9.83
CA ILE A 220 -5.66 1.83 10.56
C ILE A 220 -6.90 2.12 9.72
N VAL A 221 -7.19 1.28 8.72
CA VAL A 221 -8.43 1.46 7.92
C VAL A 221 -9.68 1.11 8.76
N HIS A 222 -9.66 0.01 9.50
CA HIS A 222 -10.82 -0.48 10.25
C HIS A 222 -10.58 -0.67 11.75
N ASP A 223 -9.33 -0.68 12.20
CA ASP A 223 -8.98 -0.90 13.60
C ASP A 223 -7.71 -0.11 13.96
N SER A 224 -7.87 0.93 14.78
CA SER A 224 -6.78 1.76 15.28
C SER A 224 -6.25 1.31 16.65
N SER A 225 -6.74 0.18 17.19
CA SER A 225 -6.26 -0.37 18.46
C SER A 225 -4.80 -0.84 18.36
N ASP A 226 -4.11 -0.92 19.50
CA ASP A 226 -2.74 -1.47 19.53
C ASP A 226 -2.71 -2.92 19.04
N PHE A 227 -3.72 -3.70 19.40
CA PHE A 227 -3.83 -5.10 19.00
C PHE A 227 -4.03 -5.21 17.48
N GLY A 228 -4.97 -4.45 16.90
CA GLY A 228 -5.20 -4.40 15.46
C GLY A 228 -3.93 -4.06 14.69
N VAL A 229 -3.29 -2.95 15.07
CA VAL A 229 -2.06 -2.48 14.40
C VAL A 229 -0.91 -3.49 14.50
N LEU A 230 -0.67 -4.10 15.68
CA LEU A 230 0.41 -5.07 15.86
C LEU A 230 0.20 -6.40 15.12
N ASN A 231 -1.03 -6.74 14.77
CA ASN A 231 -1.33 -7.95 13.99
C ASN A 231 -1.18 -7.74 12.47
N THR A 232 -1.17 -6.51 11.97
CA THR A 232 -1.11 -6.25 10.52
C THR A 232 0.14 -6.79 9.82
N PRO A 233 1.34 -6.81 10.43
CA PRO A 233 2.50 -7.43 9.81
C PRO A 233 2.30 -8.90 9.42
N GLU A 234 1.42 -9.64 10.10
CA GLU A 234 1.10 -11.03 9.78
C GLU A 234 0.41 -11.19 8.42
N THR A 235 -0.18 -10.12 7.87
CA THR A 235 -0.81 -10.13 6.55
C THR A 235 0.22 -10.11 5.40
N ILE A 236 1.40 -9.56 5.63
CA ILE A 236 2.44 -9.37 4.60
C ILE A 236 2.82 -10.65 3.86
N PRO A 237 3.08 -11.79 4.53
CA PRO A 237 3.39 -13.03 3.83
C PRO A 237 2.31 -13.50 2.85
N TYR A 238 1.05 -13.26 3.18
CA TYR A 238 -0.10 -13.63 2.33
C TYR A 238 -0.25 -12.67 1.15
N ILE A 239 -0.06 -11.37 1.39
CA ILE A 239 0.00 -10.33 0.34
C ILE A 239 1.07 -10.68 -0.69
N LEU A 240 2.30 -10.92 -0.24
CA LEU A 240 3.43 -11.25 -1.12
C LEU A 240 3.20 -12.56 -1.88
N LYS A 241 2.64 -13.58 -1.23
CA LYS A 241 2.26 -14.82 -1.91
C LYS A 241 1.24 -14.60 -3.02
N THR A 242 0.21 -13.79 -2.76
CA THR A 242 -0.82 -13.47 -3.76
C THR A 242 -0.23 -12.65 -4.89
N LEU A 243 0.58 -11.64 -4.58
CA LEU A 243 1.27 -10.82 -5.56
C LEU A 243 2.13 -11.68 -6.51
N LYS A 244 2.90 -12.61 -5.96
CA LYS A 244 3.73 -13.54 -6.75
C LYS A 244 2.90 -14.38 -7.72
N ASN A 245 1.71 -14.83 -7.31
CA ASN A 245 0.86 -15.67 -8.14
C ASN A 245 0.34 -14.97 -9.40
N PHE A 246 0.16 -13.65 -9.38
CA PHE A 246 -0.37 -12.95 -10.54
C PHE A 246 0.64 -12.03 -11.26
N SER A 247 1.71 -11.58 -10.58
CA SER A 247 2.68 -10.68 -11.19
C SER A 247 3.89 -11.39 -11.79
N ASN A 248 4.19 -12.61 -11.34
CA ASN A 248 5.44 -13.32 -11.60
C ASN A 248 6.70 -12.49 -11.22
N SER A 249 6.52 -11.39 -10.49
CA SER A 249 7.62 -10.52 -10.08
C SER A 249 8.23 -10.99 -8.77
N THR A 250 9.54 -10.93 -8.71
CA THR A 250 10.33 -11.16 -7.49
C THR A 250 10.81 -9.86 -6.86
N ASN A 251 10.55 -8.71 -7.51
CA ASN A 251 10.94 -7.42 -7.01
C ASN A 251 9.71 -6.67 -6.52
N VAL A 252 9.63 -6.46 -5.21
CA VAL A 252 8.51 -5.78 -4.58
C VAL A 252 9.01 -4.58 -3.80
N HIS A 253 8.28 -3.47 -3.93
CA HIS A 253 8.37 -2.28 -3.11
C HIS A 253 7.14 -2.20 -2.22
N ILE A 254 7.35 -2.04 -0.92
CA ILE A 254 6.30 -1.75 0.04
C ILE A 254 6.51 -0.33 0.54
N GLY A 255 5.58 0.55 0.21
CA GLY A 255 5.69 1.93 0.65
C GLY A 255 4.81 2.93 -0.11
N PRO A 256 4.54 4.08 0.50
CA PRO A 256 4.97 4.49 1.85
C PRO A 256 4.37 3.60 2.95
N ILE A 257 5.17 3.37 4.01
CA ILE A 257 4.76 2.65 5.21
C ILE A 257 4.59 3.66 6.33
N SER A 258 3.40 3.74 6.91
CA SER A 258 3.13 4.54 8.11
C SER A 258 1.90 4.01 8.83
N ILE A 259 1.76 4.34 10.12
CA ILE A 259 0.54 4.05 10.86
C ILE A 259 -0.58 4.97 10.36
N GLY A 260 -0.32 6.28 10.24
CA GLY A 260 -1.24 7.21 9.60
C GLY A 260 -1.46 6.91 8.13
N MET A 261 -2.64 7.21 7.61
CA MET A 261 -3.01 6.93 6.23
C MET A 261 -2.50 8.00 5.26
N HIS A 262 -2.27 7.61 4.02
CA HIS A 262 -1.90 8.53 2.93
C HIS A 262 -3.08 8.89 2.04
N PHE A 263 -4.03 7.97 1.90
CA PHE A 263 -5.19 8.11 1.03
C PHE A 263 -6.41 7.49 1.68
N ASN A 264 -7.58 8.11 1.47
CA ASN A 264 -8.84 7.53 1.82
C ASN A 264 -9.35 6.67 0.65
N PRO A 265 -9.46 5.34 0.81
CA PRO A 265 -9.92 4.47 -0.28
C PRO A 265 -11.37 4.70 -0.71
N TYR A 266 -12.13 5.44 0.06
CA TYR A 266 -13.53 5.80 -0.28
C TYR A 266 -13.65 7.12 -1.05
N GLY A 267 -12.53 7.78 -1.38
CA GLY A 267 -12.52 9.01 -2.19
C GLY A 267 -12.79 10.29 -1.43
N GLU A 268 -12.89 10.22 -0.11
CA GLU A 268 -13.06 11.38 0.77
C GLU A 268 -11.70 11.87 1.28
N SER A 269 -11.69 13.01 1.96
CA SER A 269 -10.50 13.44 2.70
C SER A 269 -10.21 12.50 3.87
N LEU A 270 -8.95 12.41 4.26
CA LEU A 270 -8.57 11.72 5.48
C LEU A 270 -9.15 12.44 6.71
N VAL A 271 -9.39 11.68 7.77
CA VAL A 271 -9.81 12.24 9.04
C VAL A 271 -8.64 12.99 9.68
N SER A 272 -8.80 14.30 9.89
CA SER A 272 -7.76 15.12 10.52
C SER A 272 -7.64 14.81 12.01
N ASN A 273 -6.46 14.37 12.45
CA ASN A 273 -6.20 13.94 13.84
C ASN A 273 -5.56 15.02 14.71
N LYS A 274 -6.18 16.20 14.76
CA LYS A 274 -5.70 17.34 15.58
C LYS A 274 -5.56 17.02 17.08
N ASN A 275 -6.38 16.09 17.57
CA ASN A 275 -6.39 15.69 18.97
C ASN A 275 -5.33 14.62 19.31
N LYS A 276 -4.59 14.12 18.34
CA LYS A 276 -3.57 13.08 18.51
C LYS A 276 -4.09 11.87 19.30
N ILE A 277 -5.22 11.34 18.89
CA ILE A 277 -5.82 10.12 19.46
C ILE A 277 -5.67 8.95 18.49
N ARG A 278 -5.92 7.72 18.92
CA ARG A 278 -6.02 6.56 18.03
C ARG A 278 -7.35 6.64 17.29
N LEU A 279 -7.29 6.78 15.98
CA LEU A 279 -8.46 7.01 15.16
C LEU A 279 -8.29 6.32 13.80
N GLU A 280 -9.35 5.60 13.38
CA GLU A 280 -9.40 4.98 12.06
C GLU A 280 -9.41 6.06 10.96
N MET A 281 -8.86 5.73 9.80
CA MET A 281 -8.83 6.57 8.61
C MET A 281 -8.14 7.93 8.81
N ALA A 282 -7.34 8.08 9.87
CA ALA A 282 -6.70 9.34 10.20
C ALA A 282 -5.41 9.61 9.40
N ASP A 283 -5.16 10.88 9.10
CA ASP A 283 -3.95 11.38 8.43
C ASP A 283 -2.67 11.18 9.26
N SER A 284 -2.81 11.06 10.57
CA SER A 284 -1.71 10.91 11.51
C SER A 284 -2.08 10.02 12.69
N ASP A 285 -1.07 9.44 13.34
CA ASP A 285 -1.27 8.58 14.52
C ASP A 285 -0.33 9.00 15.66
N PRO A 286 -0.81 9.08 16.92
CA PRO A 286 -0.01 9.52 18.05
C PRO A 286 1.18 8.61 18.38
N ARG A 287 1.21 7.40 17.84
CA ARG A 287 2.30 6.44 18.04
C ARG A 287 3.43 6.58 17.02
N HIS A 288 3.28 7.47 16.01
CA HIS A 288 4.22 7.60 14.89
C HIS A 288 5.67 7.85 15.40
N ASP A 289 5.84 8.77 16.32
CA ASP A 289 7.15 9.17 16.88
C ASP A 289 7.56 8.35 18.10
N GLN A 290 6.99 7.15 18.29
CA GLN A 290 7.21 6.33 19.46
C GLN A 290 7.87 4.99 19.12
N LEU A 291 8.42 4.33 20.14
CA LEU A 291 8.98 2.96 20.04
C LEU A 291 7.98 1.96 19.45
N PHE A 292 6.68 2.19 19.64
CA PHE A 292 5.61 1.39 19.07
C PHE A 292 5.70 1.35 17.52
N SER A 293 5.82 2.49 16.89
CA SER A 293 5.95 2.58 15.43
C SER A 293 7.21 1.89 14.93
N LEU A 294 8.34 2.09 15.59
CA LEU A 294 9.58 1.39 15.27
C LEU A 294 9.41 -0.13 15.35
N THR A 295 8.77 -0.64 16.40
CA THR A 295 8.54 -2.08 16.61
C THR A 295 7.64 -2.65 15.53
N TRP A 296 6.57 -1.95 15.21
CA TRP A 296 5.63 -2.33 14.14
C TRP A 296 6.33 -2.34 12.77
N THR A 297 7.10 -1.31 12.45
CA THR A 297 7.89 -1.22 11.20
C THR A 297 8.91 -2.36 11.09
N LEU A 298 9.62 -2.67 12.17
CA LEU A 298 10.54 -3.82 12.21
C LEU A 298 9.81 -5.15 11.99
N ALA A 299 8.60 -5.31 12.51
CA ALA A 299 7.80 -6.51 12.28
C ALA A 299 7.43 -6.65 10.79
N ILE A 300 7.03 -5.56 10.12
CA ILE A 300 6.79 -5.56 8.66
C ILE A 300 8.06 -5.98 7.92
N PHE A 301 9.20 -5.41 8.31
CA PHE A 301 10.49 -5.72 7.73
C PHE A 301 10.81 -7.21 7.83
N ILE A 302 10.72 -7.78 9.04
CA ILE A 302 10.99 -9.19 9.31
C ILE A 302 10.07 -10.11 8.49
N GLN A 303 8.79 -9.77 8.38
CA GLN A 303 7.83 -10.54 7.59
C GLN A 303 8.08 -10.46 6.07
N SER A 304 8.78 -9.44 5.63
CA SER A 304 9.01 -9.12 4.20
C SER A 304 10.36 -9.63 3.68
N ILE A 305 11.43 -9.54 4.47
CA ILE A 305 12.83 -9.81 4.04
C ILE A 305 12.99 -11.20 3.44
N ASN A 306 12.39 -12.22 4.03
CA ASN A 306 12.50 -13.60 3.59
C ASN A 306 11.69 -13.93 2.34
N LYS A 307 10.96 -12.94 1.76
CA LYS A 307 9.93 -13.17 0.75
C LYS A 307 10.02 -12.27 -0.48
N GLU A 308 11.23 -11.79 -0.82
CA GLU A 308 11.49 -11.10 -2.08
C GLU A 308 11.20 -9.59 -2.09
N SER A 309 10.85 -8.97 -0.95
CA SER A 309 10.74 -7.50 -0.89
C SER A 309 12.14 -6.89 -0.89
N LYS A 310 12.42 -6.03 -1.88
CA LYS A 310 13.75 -5.45 -2.10
C LYS A 310 13.84 -3.97 -1.78
N PHE A 311 12.69 -3.31 -1.66
CA PHE A 311 12.60 -1.87 -1.48
C PHE A 311 11.51 -1.52 -0.47
N PHE A 312 11.80 -0.56 0.40
CA PHE A 312 10.85 -0.01 1.36
C PHE A 312 10.92 1.51 1.35
N THR A 313 9.78 2.17 1.47
CA THR A 313 9.72 3.61 1.70
C THR A 313 9.01 3.89 3.00
N PHE A 314 9.65 4.65 3.88
CA PHE A 314 9.03 5.15 5.11
C PHE A 314 8.49 6.56 4.88
N ASN A 315 7.43 6.90 5.62
CA ASN A 315 6.95 8.28 5.66
C ASN A 315 7.88 9.11 6.57
N SER A 316 8.20 10.33 6.14
CA SER A 316 8.95 11.31 6.94
C SER A 316 8.09 11.89 8.07
#